data_e7b9893705f05a55a45420fa6c36e8a8
#
_entry.id   e7b9893705f05a55a45420fa6c36e8a8
#
_cell.length_a   1.000
_cell.length_b   1.000
_cell.length_c   1.000
_cell.angle_alpha   90.00
_cell.angle_beta   90.00
_cell.angle_gamma   90.00
#
_symmetry.space_group_name_H-M   'P 1'
#
loop_
_entity.id
_entity.type
_entity.pdbx_description
1 polymer ?
#
loop_
_entity_poly.entity_id
_entity_poly.type
_entity_poly.pdbx_seq_one_letter_code
_entity_poly.pdbx_strand_id
1 'polypeptide(L)'
;TTLFRSITPDVMDRVKALVDEDVDAVVLDTAHGHSVNVKNTLHKIKAVYPDLEVVVGNIATAEAAEFLISNGADGVKVGIGPGSICTTRVIAGVGVPQLSAIYGAASVARKYGIPVIADGGLRYSGDIVKALAAGGDCVMIGSMFAGTEEAPGETIIYNGRKFKSYRGMGSLDAMKAGSADRYFQKGDVNINKLVPEGIVARVPFKGMLSETVFQLVGGIRAGMGYCGARDIEALKQAQFIRITSSGMQESHPHDVAITSEAPHY
;
A
#
# COMPACT_ATOMS: atom_id res chain seq x y z
N THR A 1 1.56 -15.23 -1.85
CA THR A 1 0.93 -14.39 -0.80
C THR A 1 -0.47 -13.98 -1.23
N THR A 2 -1.47 -14.25 -0.42
CA THR A 2 -2.85 -13.90 -0.73
C THR A 2 -3.36 -12.80 0.19
N LEU A 3 -3.85 -11.72 -0.42
CA LEU A 3 -4.46 -10.61 0.30
C LEU A 3 -5.83 -11.04 0.85
N PHE A 4 -5.96 -10.99 2.14
CA PHE A 4 -7.14 -11.38 2.88
C PHE A 4 -7.82 -10.15 3.48
N ARG A 5 -9.09 -9.93 3.10
CA ARG A 5 -9.78 -8.69 3.43
C ARG A 5 -10.87 -8.99 4.42
N SER A 6 -10.62 -8.99 5.71
CA SER A 6 -11.70 -8.82 6.66
C SER A 6 -11.52 -9.54 7.99
N ILE A 7 -12.24 -9.05 8.96
CA ILE A 7 -12.45 -9.64 10.27
C ILE A 7 -13.87 -10.23 10.36
N THR A 8 -14.42 -10.72 9.24
CA THR A 8 -15.76 -11.31 9.14
C THR A 8 -15.83 -12.67 9.85
N PRO A 9 -17.04 -13.15 10.20
CA PRO A 9 -17.21 -14.44 10.87
C PRO A 9 -16.64 -15.64 10.11
N ASP A 10 -16.60 -15.59 8.78
CA ASP A 10 -16.08 -16.61 7.86
C ASP A 10 -14.56 -16.57 7.66
N VAL A 11 -13.86 -15.71 8.39
CA VAL A 11 -12.41 -15.52 8.26
C VAL A 11 -11.63 -16.82 8.32
N MET A 12 -11.96 -17.71 9.25
CA MET A 12 -11.24 -18.97 9.43
C MET A 12 -11.48 -19.97 8.30
N ASP A 13 -12.70 -20.02 7.74
CA ASP A 13 -13.00 -20.87 6.58
C ASP A 13 -12.18 -20.43 5.35
N ARG A 14 -12.05 -19.11 5.19
CA ARG A 14 -11.23 -18.55 4.10
C ARG A 14 -9.75 -18.79 4.30
N VAL A 15 -9.21 -18.62 5.51
CA VAL A 15 -7.81 -18.94 5.82
C VAL A 15 -7.55 -20.43 5.57
N LYS A 16 -8.46 -21.30 6.03
CA LYS A 16 -8.36 -22.75 5.78
C LYS A 16 -8.26 -23.05 4.29
N ALA A 17 -9.16 -22.49 3.47
CA ALA A 17 -9.16 -22.72 2.02
C ALA A 17 -7.84 -22.23 1.35
N LEU A 18 -7.20 -21.18 1.86
CA LEU A 18 -5.92 -20.71 1.36
C LEU A 18 -4.76 -21.61 1.80
N VAL A 19 -4.79 -22.09 3.03
CA VAL A 19 -3.78 -23.07 3.54
C VAL A 19 -3.89 -24.41 2.82
N ASP A 20 -5.10 -24.86 2.50
CA ASP A 20 -5.31 -26.09 1.71
C ASP A 20 -4.70 -25.96 0.30
N GLU A 21 -4.43 -24.75 -0.22
CA GLU A 21 -3.76 -24.46 -1.50
C GLU A 21 -2.28 -24.05 -1.30
N ASP A 22 -1.65 -24.47 -0.22
CA ASP A 22 -0.22 -24.27 0.08
C ASP A 22 0.24 -22.80 0.02
N VAL A 23 -0.58 -21.85 0.55
CA VAL A 23 -0.17 -20.44 0.62
C VAL A 23 0.96 -20.23 1.63
N ASP A 24 2.02 -19.51 1.25
CA ASP A 24 3.15 -19.20 2.13
C ASP A 24 2.80 -18.18 3.21
N ALA A 25 1.98 -17.17 2.86
CA ALA A 25 1.61 -16.09 3.78
C ALA A 25 0.23 -15.54 3.45
N VAL A 26 -0.45 -15.05 4.46
CA VAL A 26 -1.72 -14.31 4.32
C VAL A 26 -1.58 -12.87 4.80
N VAL A 27 -2.36 -11.97 4.22
CA VAL A 27 -2.41 -10.57 4.65
C VAL A 27 -3.78 -10.27 5.25
N LEU A 28 -3.83 -10.01 6.55
CA LEU A 28 -5.01 -9.51 7.24
C LEU A 28 -5.12 -8.00 6.99
N ASP A 29 -5.85 -7.62 5.94
CA ASP A 29 -5.91 -6.27 5.40
C ASP A 29 -7.18 -5.54 5.79
N THR A 30 -7.06 -4.48 6.56
CA THR A 30 -8.16 -3.62 7.03
C THR A 30 -7.85 -2.15 6.79
N ALA A 31 -8.89 -1.30 6.83
CA ALA A 31 -8.69 0.16 6.74
C ALA A 31 -7.96 0.71 7.98
N HIS A 32 -8.06 0.02 9.14
CA HIS A 32 -7.38 0.38 10.37
C HIS A 32 -7.00 -0.87 11.16
N GLY A 33 -5.72 -1.27 11.10
CA GLY A 33 -5.21 -2.49 11.75
C GLY A 33 -5.07 -2.40 13.27
N HIS A 34 -4.93 -1.19 13.83
CA HIS A 34 -4.79 -0.97 15.27
C HIS A 34 -6.14 -1.09 15.99
N SER A 35 -6.70 -2.30 16.04
CA SER A 35 -7.98 -2.57 16.69
C SER A 35 -8.00 -3.93 17.38
N VAL A 36 -8.83 -4.02 18.41
CA VAL A 36 -9.02 -5.26 19.19
C VAL A 36 -9.54 -6.40 18.30
N ASN A 37 -10.42 -6.09 17.35
CA ASN A 37 -10.96 -7.09 16.44
C ASN A 37 -9.90 -7.69 15.53
N VAL A 38 -8.99 -6.87 15.01
CA VAL A 38 -7.85 -7.33 14.19
C VAL A 38 -6.92 -8.21 15.05
N LYS A 39 -6.57 -7.77 16.26
CA LYS A 39 -5.80 -8.57 17.21
C LYS A 39 -6.45 -9.94 17.46
N ASN A 40 -7.74 -9.96 17.78
CA ASN A 40 -8.45 -11.21 18.09
C ASN A 40 -8.49 -12.15 16.87
N THR A 41 -8.61 -11.60 15.65
CA THR A 41 -8.55 -12.38 14.41
C THR A 41 -7.14 -12.96 14.19
N LEU A 42 -6.10 -12.16 14.38
CA LEU A 42 -4.71 -12.61 14.32
C LEU A 42 -4.46 -13.78 15.31
N HIS A 43 -4.88 -13.63 16.56
CA HIS A 43 -4.74 -14.69 17.56
C HIS A 43 -5.48 -15.98 17.16
N LYS A 44 -6.69 -15.88 16.59
CA LYS A 44 -7.42 -17.05 16.09
C LYS A 44 -6.67 -17.78 14.98
N ILE A 45 -6.11 -17.01 14.02
CA ILE A 45 -5.32 -17.58 12.92
C ILE A 45 -4.09 -18.29 13.48
N LYS A 46 -3.30 -17.61 14.30
CA LYS A 46 -2.07 -18.17 14.89
C LYS A 46 -2.31 -19.35 15.84
N ALA A 47 -3.45 -19.40 16.50
CA ALA A 47 -3.81 -20.54 17.36
C ALA A 47 -4.09 -21.82 16.56
N VAL A 48 -4.61 -21.72 15.32
CA VAL A 48 -4.92 -22.87 14.45
C VAL A 48 -3.76 -23.17 13.49
N TYR A 49 -3.07 -22.14 13.02
CA TYR A 49 -1.98 -22.21 12.04
C TYR A 49 -0.75 -21.45 12.57
N PRO A 50 -0.02 -21.99 13.56
CA PRO A 50 1.08 -21.29 14.22
C PRO A 50 2.24 -20.93 13.27
N ASP A 51 2.48 -21.77 12.27
CA ASP A 51 3.57 -21.61 11.30
C ASP A 51 3.19 -20.77 10.07
N LEU A 52 1.92 -20.39 9.91
CA LEU A 52 1.47 -19.55 8.80
C LEU A 52 1.92 -18.11 9.02
N GLU A 53 2.64 -17.54 8.07
CA GLU A 53 3.03 -16.15 8.09
C GLU A 53 1.83 -15.22 7.91
N VAL A 54 1.62 -14.28 8.86
CA VAL A 54 0.49 -13.36 8.85
C VAL A 54 0.97 -11.91 8.87
N VAL A 55 0.84 -11.24 7.73
CA VAL A 55 1.06 -9.80 7.62
C VAL A 55 -0.22 -9.07 8.02
N VAL A 56 -0.11 -8.02 8.83
CA VAL A 56 -1.28 -7.30 9.34
C VAL A 56 -1.21 -5.81 9.00
N GLY A 57 -2.31 -5.23 8.58
CA GLY A 57 -2.42 -3.79 8.29
C GLY A 57 -3.85 -3.33 8.01
N ASN A 58 -4.04 -2.03 7.66
CA ASN A 58 -2.99 -1.04 7.59
C ASN A 58 -2.85 -0.28 8.90
N ILE A 59 -1.64 0.15 9.15
CA ILE A 59 -1.28 0.99 10.30
C ILE A 59 -0.54 2.26 9.86
N ALA A 60 -0.34 3.20 10.77
CA ALA A 60 0.36 4.45 10.47
C ALA A 60 1.23 4.99 11.61
N THR A 61 1.34 4.27 12.74
CA THR A 61 2.07 4.74 13.93
C THR A 61 2.97 3.66 14.52
N ALA A 62 3.96 4.09 15.30
CA ALA A 62 4.87 3.19 16.04
C ALA A 62 4.09 2.34 17.06
N GLU A 63 3.13 2.93 17.75
CA GLU A 63 2.30 2.25 18.76
C GLU A 63 1.46 1.13 18.11
N ALA A 64 0.95 1.38 16.90
CA ALA A 64 0.19 0.38 16.16
C ALA A 64 1.09 -0.79 15.72
N ALA A 65 2.33 -0.52 15.32
CA ALA A 65 3.30 -1.55 14.99
C ALA A 65 3.64 -2.39 16.22
N GLU A 66 3.96 -1.76 17.35
CA GLU A 66 4.22 -2.44 18.60
C GLU A 66 3.04 -3.34 19.02
N PHE A 67 1.80 -2.79 18.95
CA PHE A 67 0.60 -3.53 19.27
C PHE A 67 0.42 -4.80 18.43
N LEU A 68 0.61 -4.73 17.11
CA LEU A 68 0.41 -5.90 16.25
C LEU A 68 1.55 -6.91 16.38
N ILE A 69 2.79 -6.46 16.47
CA ILE A 69 3.97 -7.31 16.61
C ILE A 69 3.92 -8.07 17.94
N SER A 70 3.63 -7.37 19.04
CA SER A 70 3.49 -8.02 20.37
C SER A 70 2.36 -9.05 20.42
N ASN A 71 1.43 -9.01 19.47
CA ASN A 71 0.32 -9.95 19.35
C ASN A 71 0.52 -11.01 18.25
N GLY A 72 1.74 -11.14 17.70
CA GLY A 72 2.13 -12.25 16.83
C GLY A 72 2.00 -11.96 15.32
N ALA A 73 2.02 -10.70 14.90
CA ALA A 73 2.15 -10.37 13.48
C ALA A 73 3.57 -10.67 12.98
N ASP A 74 3.70 -11.37 11.86
CA ASP A 74 4.97 -11.70 11.20
C ASP A 74 5.41 -10.62 10.20
N GLY A 75 4.54 -9.69 9.89
CA GLY A 75 4.82 -8.50 9.08
C GLY A 75 3.77 -7.43 9.31
N VAL A 76 4.13 -6.16 9.08
CA VAL A 76 3.20 -5.04 9.21
C VAL A 76 3.10 -4.25 7.90
N LYS A 77 1.87 -3.88 7.52
CA LYS A 77 1.60 -3.09 6.33
C LYS A 77 1.18 -1.67 6.70
N VAL A 78 1.93 -0.68 6.18
CA VAL A 78 1.88 0.71 6.62
C VAL A 78 1.34 1.62 5.54
N GLY A 79 0.26 2.35 5.87
CA GLY A 79 -0.33 3.36 5.00
C GLY A 79 -1.82 3.55 5.25
N ILE A 80 -2.19 4.68 5.84
CA ILE A 80 -3.58 5.11 6.04
C ILE A 80 -3.84 6.33 5.14
N GLY A 81 -4.60 6.10 4.07
CA GLY A 81 -5.05 7.14 3.13
C GLY A 81 -4.01 7.73 2.18
N PRO A 82 -2.81 7.13 1.90
CA PRO A 82 -1.86 7.73 0.96
C PRO A 82 -2.16 7.42 -0.51
N GLY A 83 -3.05 6.47 -0.81
CA GLY A 83 -3.35 6.03 -2.17
C GLY A 83 -3.99 7.13 -3.03
N SER A 84 -3.69 7.14 -4.33
CA SER A 84 -4.14 8.18 -5.27
C SER A 84 -5.66 8.26 -5.47
N ILE A 85 -6.38 7.18 -5.18
CA ILE A 85 -7.83 7.05 -5.29
C ILE A 85 -8.50 6.90 -3.92
N CYS A 86 -7.74 7.06 -2.82
CA CYS A 86 -8.23 7.01 -1.46
C CYS A 86 -8.67 8.40 -1.00
N THR A 87 -9.86 8.50 -0.39
CA THR A 87 -10.39 9.74 0.18
C THR A 87 -10.55 9.68 1.69
N THR A 88 -10.02 8.67 2.37
CA THR A 88 -10.09 8.51 3.84
C THR A 88 -9.67 9.78 4.58
N ARG A 89 -8.57 10.42 4.14
CA ARG A 89 -8.05 11.64 4.79
C ARG A 89 -9.00 12.84 4.64
N VAL A 90 -9.80 12.86 3.58
CA VAL A 90 -10.78 13.93 3.33
C VAL A 90 -12.10 13.62 4.01
N ILE A 91 -12.58 12.39 3.91
CA ILE A 91 -13.91 11.99 4.41
C ILE A 91 -13.89 11.75 5.92
N ALA A 92 -12.89 11.01 6.42
CA ALA A 92 -12.77 10.66 7.82
C ALA A 92 -11.81 11.58 8.61
N GLY A 93 -11.01 12.40 7.92
CA GLY A 93 -10.02 13.28 8.56
C GLY A 93 -8.86 12.54 9.21
N VAL A 94 -8.64 11.28 8.85
CA VAL A 94 -7.64 10.39 9.46
C VAL A 94 -6.53 10.06 8.48
N GLY A 95 -5.28 10.08 8.96
CA GLY A 95 -4.10 9.71 8.19
C GLY A 95 -2.82 10.30 8.74
N VAL A 96 -1.69 9.73 8.30
CA VAL A 96 -0.35 10.20 8.65
C VAL A 96 0.46 10.35 7.35
N PRO A 97 1.30 11.38 7.19
CA PRO A 97 2.21 11.47 6.04
C PRO A 97 3.02 10.19 5.89
N GLN A 98 3.08 9.63 4.68
CA GLN A 98 3.50 8.25 4.46
C GLN A 98 4.93 7.97 4.95
N LEU A 99 5.90 8.85 4.68
CA LEU A 99 7.26 8.67 5.17
C LEU A 99 7.35 8.67 6.70
N SER A 100 6.57 9.53 7.37
CA SER A 100 6.49 9.56 8.84
C SER A 100 5.90 8.26 9.39
N ALA A 101 4.86 7.73 8.72
CA ALA A 101 4.24 6.47 9.10
C ALA A 101 5.21 5.29 8.95
N ILE A 102 5.90 5.20 7.81
CA ILE A 102 6.90 4.13 7.56
C ILE A 102 8.03 4.22 8.60
N TYR A 103 8.60 5.41 8.78
CA TYR A 103 9.71 5.62 9.73
C TYR A 103 9.32 5.25 11.17
N GLY A 104 8.13 5.70 11.61
CA GLY A 104 7.60 5.36 12.93
C GLY A 104 7.41 3.85 13.11
N ALA A 105 6.71 3.18 12.20
CA ALA A 105 6.48 1.74 12.28
C ALA A 105 7.78 0.94 12.18
N ALA A 106 8.68 1.29 11.26
CA ALA A 106 9.96 0.62 11.07
C ALA A 106 10.90 0.78 12.28
N SER A 107 10.83 1.90 13.01
CA SER A 107 11.63 2.11 14.23
C SER A 107 11.32 1.09 15.33
N VAL A 108 10.09 0.57 15.34
CA VAL A 108 9.65 -0.51 16.23
C VAL A 108 9.92 -1.87 15.60
N ALA A 109 9.43 -2.11 14.39
CA ALA A 109 9.51 -3.40 13.72
C ALA A 109 10.95 -3.96 13.63
N ARG A 110 11.93 -3.09 13.40
CA ARG A 110 13.35 -3.44 13.38
C ARG A 110 13.85 -4.07 14.68
N LYS A 111 13.32 -3.66 15.84
CA LYS A 111 13.71 -4.22 17.14
C LYS A 111 13.33 -5.68 17.30
N TYR A 112 12.30 -6.09 16.58
CA TYR A 112 11.75 -7.45 16.59
C TYR A 112 12.13 -8.26 15.35
N GLY A 113 12.86 -7.67 14.39
CA GLY A 113 13.18 -8.32 13.12
C GLY A 113 11.96 -8.52 12.21
N ILE A 114 10.89 -7.75 12.40
CA ILE A 114 9.63 -7.87 11.65
C ILE A 114 9.66 -6.97 10.42
N PRO A 115 9.36 -7.50 9.21
CA PRO A 115 9.36 -6.72 7.97
C PRO A 115 8.20 -5.73 7.88
N VAL A 116 8.46 -4.63 7.16
CA VAL A 116 7.53 -3.54 6.91
C VAL A 116 7.21 -3.42 5.43
N ILE A 117 5.93 -3.50 5.06
CA ILE A 117 5.43 -3.20 3.72
C ILE A 117 4.96 -1.75 3.68
N ALA A 118 5.60 -0.91 2.87
CA ALA A 118 5.20 0.46 2.63
C ALA A 118 4.09 0.52 1.56
N ASP A 119 2.85 0.75 1.98
CA ASP A 119 1.67 0.65 1.11
C ASP A 119 1.12 2.03 0.72
N GLY A 120 1.28 2.38 -0.55
CA GLY A 120 0.70 3.57 -1.17
C GLY A 120 1.54 4.84 -1.05
N GLY A 121 1.05 5.91 -1.68
CA GLY A 121 1.71 7.22 -1.72
C GLY A 121 2.89 7.33 -2.68
N LEU A 122 3.11 6.30 -3.51
CA LEU A 122 4.23 6.21 -4.45
C LEU A 122 3.78 6.73 -5.83
N ARG A 123 4.47 7.73 -6.35
CA ARG A 123 4.18 8.37 -7.65
C ARG A 123 5.34 8.18 -8.63
N TYR A 124 6.56 8.15 -8.12
CA TYR A 124 7.80 8.05 -8.85
C TYR A 124 8.70 6.97 -8.27
N SER A 125 9.68 6.48 -9.03
CA SER A 125 10.70 5.54 -8.52
C SER A 125 11.48 6.12 -7.32
N GLY A 126 11.72 7.43 -7.29
CA GLY A 126 12.33 8.11 -6.16
C GLY A 126 11.51 8.02 -4.87
N ASP A 127 10.17 7.91 -4.95
CA ASP A 127 9.34 7.69 -3.76
C ASP A 127 9.52 6.28 -3.20
N ILE A 128 9.80 5.29 -4.07
CA ILE A 128 10.15 3.92 -3.64
C ILE A 128 11.48 3.93 -2.89
N VAL A 129 12.50 4.63 -3.44
CA VAL A 129 13.79 4.79 -2.76
C VAL A 129 13.62 5.37 -1.36
N LYS A 130 12.81 6.44 -1.24
CA LYS A 130 12.53 7.08 0.06
C LYS A 130 11.78 6.15 1.01
N ALA A 131 10.81 5.37 0.52
CA ALA A 131 10.06 4.42 1.34
C ALA A 131 10.96 3.32 1.91
N LEU A 132 11.86 2.77 1.08
CA LEU A 132 12.84 1.77 1.49
C LEU A 132 13.87 2.37 2.47
N ALA A 133 14.41 3.56 2.16
CA ALA A 133 15.33 4.27 3.06
C ALA A 133 14.70 4.61 4.42
N ALA A 134 13.40 4.89 4.47
CA ALA A 134 12.66 5.14 5.71
C ALA A 134 12.43 3.87 6.55
N GLY A 135 12.81 2.70 6.05
CA GLY A 135 12.75 1.44 6.77
C GLY A 135 11.73 0.43 6.23
N GLY A 136 11.11 0.69 5.07
CA GLY A 136 10.34 -0.32 4.36
C GLY A 136 11.25 -1.43 3.83
N ASP A 137 10.80 -2.68 3.91
CA ASP A 137 11.50 -3.83 3.33
C ASP A 137 11.02 -4.09 1.91
N CYS A 138 9.76 -3.80 1.65
CA CYS A 138 9.18 -3.78 0.32
C CYS A 138 8.07 -2.72 0.21
N VAL A 139 7.55 -2.54 -1.01
CA VAL A 139 6.50 -1.56 -1.30
C VAL A 139 5.29 -2.22 -1.93
N MET A 140 4.09 -1.73 -1.61
CA MET A 140 2.86 -2.07 -2.31
C MET A 140 2.48 -0.93 -3.24
N ILE A 141 2.30 -1.25 -4.53
CA ILE A 141 2.07 -0.28 -5.60
C ILE A 141 0.66 -0.48 -6.17
N GLY A 142 -0.12 0.60 -6.23
CA GLY A 142 -1.44 0.62 -6.85
C GLY A 142 -1.44 1.38 -8.17
N SER A 143 -1.46 2.71 -8.13
CA SER A 143 -1.69 3.57 -9.30
C SER A 143 -0.64 3.44 -10.39
N MET A 144 0.62 3.24 -10.05
CA MET A 144 1.68 3.08 -11.05
C MET A 144 1.51 1.81 -11.89
N PHE A 145 0.90 0.75 -11.33
CA PHE A 145 0.60 -0.50 -12.04
C PHE A 145 -0.81 -0.56 -12.62
N ALA A 146 -1.72 0.32 -12.19
CA ALA A 146 -3.12 0.27 -12.60
C ALA A 146 -3.32 0.48 -14.12
N GLY A 147 -2.38 1.14 -14.80
CA GLY A 147 -2.40 1.37 -16.25
C GLY A 147 -1.74 0.28 -17.09
N THR A 148 -1.17 -0.75 -16.49
CA THR A 148 -0.50 -1.84 -17.23
C THR A 148 -1.49 -2.79 -17.90
N GLU A 149 -1.03 -3.53 -18.92
CA GLU A 149 -1.85 -4.52 -19.64
C GLU A 149 -2.44 -5.56 -18.68
N GLU A 150 -1.63 -6.05 -17.73
CA GLU A 150 -1.96 -7.11 -16.78
C GLU A 150 -2.91 -6.64 -15.67
N ALA A 151 -3.08 -5.33 -15.48
CA ALA A 151 -4.01 -4.81 -14.48
C ALA A 151 -5.47 -5.20 -14.83
N PRO A 152 -6.30 -5.60 -13.83
CA PRO A 152 -7.64 -6.15 -14.08
C PRO A 152 -8.68 -5.11 -14.53
N GLY A 153 -8.35 -3.83 -14.52
CA GLY A 153 -9.27 -2.77 -14.96
C GLY A 153 -9.60 -2.87 -16.46
N GLU A 154 -10.83 -2.54 -16.82
CA GLU A 154 -11.25 -2.51 -18.21
C GLU A 154 -10.45 -1.48 -19.02
N THR A 155 -10.13 -1.83 -20.28
CA THR A 155 -9.53 -0.89 -21.21
C THR A 155 -10.60 0.02 -21.79
N ILE A 156 -10.42 1.33 -21.66
CA ILE A 156 -11.35 2.38 -22.09
C ILE A 156 -10.68 3.21 -23.17
N ILE A 157 -11.39 3.46 -24.28
CA ILE A 157 -10.97 4.45 -25.29
C ILE A 157 -11.65 5.78 -24.95
N TYR A 158 -10.87 6.81 -24.73
CA TYR A 158 -11.37 8.15 -24.44
C TYR A 158 -10.52 9.20 -25.16
N ASN A 159 -11.17 10.06 -25.96
CA ASN A 159 -10.51 11.06 -26.80
C ASN A 159 -9.38 10.46 -27.64
N GLY A 160 -9.59 9.30 -28.27
CA GLY A 160 -8.63 8.60 -29.12
C GLY A 160 -7.43 7.97 -28.40
N ARG A 161 -7.41 7.95 -27.07
CA ARG A 161 -6.34 7.36 -26.25
C ARG A 161 -6.86 6.19 -25.40
N LYS A 162 -5.97 5.21 -25.14
CA LYS A 162 -6.26 4.08 -24.25
C LYS A 162 -6.07 4.47 -22.79
N PHE A 163 -7.00 4.05 -21.95
CA PHE A 163 -6.98 4.14 -20.50
C PHE A 163 -7.36 2.80 -19.89
N LYS A 164 -7.04 2.61 -18.61
CA LYS A 164 -7.56 1.51 -17.78
C LYS A 164 -8.48 2.09 -16.71
N SER A 165 -9.60 1.41 -16.45
CA SER A 165 -10.44 1.70 -15.29
C SER A 165 -9.68 1.40 -14.01
N TYR A 166 -9.73 2.30 -13.04
CA TYR A 166 -9.08 2.15 -11.75
C TYR A 166 -9.99 2.62 -10.64
N ARG A 167 -10.32 1.73 -9.70
CA ARG A 167 -11.22 2.05 -8.59
C ARG A 167 -10.57 1.81 -7.24
N GLY A 168 -10.84 2.73 -6.29
CA GLY A 168 -10.44 2.56 -4.89
C GLY A 168 -11.24 1.47 -4.21
N MET A 169 -10.62 0.79 -3.28
CA MET A 169 -11.26 -0.23 -2.44
C MET A 169 -12.45 0.33 -1.64
N GLY A 170 -12.38 1.61 -1.25
CA GLY A 170 -13.44 2.34 -0.56
C GLY A 170 -14.42 3.04 -1.51
N SER A 171 -14.38 2.81 -2.82
CA SER A 171 -15.38 3.34 -3.76
C SER A 171 -16.70 2.59 -3.63
N LEU A 172 -17.82 3.24 -3.97
CA LEU A 172 -19.14 2.59 -3.94
C LEU A 172 -19.18 1.30 -4.78
N ASP A 173 -18.54 1.30 -5.95
CA ASP A 173 -18.51 0.14 -6.83
C ASP A 173 -17.70 -1.03 -6.21
N ALA A 174 -16.60 -0.74 -5.52
CA ALA A 174 -15.84 -1.76 -4.82
C ALA A 174 -16.59 -2.26 -3.57
N MET A 175 -17.26 -1.37 -2.83
CA MET A 175 -18.05 -1.74 -1.66
C MET A 175 -19.23 -2.65 -2.04
N LYS A 176 -19.92 -2.39 -3.16
CA LYS A 176 -20.96 -3.26 -3.73
C LYS A 176 -20.41 -4.64 -4.11
N ALA A 177 -19.17 -4.70 -4.55
CA ALA A 177 -18.49 -5.93 -4.95
C ALA A 177 -17.82 -6.67 -3.76
N GLY A 178 -18.08 -6.28 -2.51
CA GLY A 178 -17.67 -7.00 -1.29
C GLY A 178 -16.55 -6.36 -0.47
N SER A 179 -16.12 -5.11 -0.76
CA SER A 179 -15.07 -4.46 0.04
C SER A 179 -15.59 -3.60 1.20
N ALA A 180 -16.90 -3.57 1.45
CA ALA A 180 -17.51 -2.75 2.49
C ALA A 180 -17.04 -3.13 3.91
N ASP A 181 -16.77 -4.39 4.15
CA ASP A 181 -16.28 -4.94 5.40
C ASP A 181 -14.89 -4.43 5.79
N ARG A 182 -14.02 -4.15 4.81
CA ARG A 182 -12.72 -3.51 5.03
C ARG A 182 -12.85 -2.16 5.76
N TYR A 183 -13.96 -1.45 5.52
CA TYR A 183 -14.27 -0.14 6.08
C TYR A 183 -15.26 -0.21 7.24
N PHE A 184 -15.38 -1.38 7.88
CA PHE A 184 -16.31 -1.63 9.00
C PHE A 184 -17.79 -1.38 8.66
N GLN A 185 -18.16 -1.42 7.37
CA GLN A 185 -19.52 -1.25 6.88
C GLN A 185 -20.09 -2.60 6.44
N LYS A 186 -21.27 -2.96 6.92
CA LYS A 186 -21.90 -4.26 6.60
C LYS A 186 -22.51 -4.23 5.19
N GLY A 187 -22.32 -5.31 4.44
CA GLY A 187 -22.81 -5.45 3.05
C GLY A 187 -24.34 -5.40 2.88
N ASP A 188 -25.12 -5.66 3.93
CA ASP A 188 -26.58 -5.62 3.92
C ASP A 188 -27.16 -4.20 4.11
N VAL A 189 -26.32 -3.19 4.22
CA VAL A 189 -26.79 -1.81 4.39
C VAL A 189 -27.23 -1.26 3.04
N ASN A 190 -28.40 -0.61 3.04
CA ASN A 190 -28.89 0.17 1.89
C ASN A 190 -27.73 1.01 1.31
N ILE A 191 -27.44 0.82 0.02
CA ILE A 191 -26.33 1.44 -0.71
C ILE A 191 -26.26 2.96 -0.47
N ASN A 192 -27.41 3.60 -0.30
CA ASN A 192 -27.52 5.03 -0.01
C ASN A 192 -27.04 5.43 1.40
N LYS A 193 -26.71 4.45 2.25
CA LYS A 193 -26.16 4.66 3.60
C LYS A 193 -24.67 4.36 3.69
N LEU A 194 -24.05 3.85 2.62
CA LEU A 194 -22.60 3.65 2.58
C LEU A 194 -21.90 5.00 2.48
N VAL A 195 -20.81 5.15 3.23
CA VAL A 195 -19.93 6.32 3.17
C VAL A 195 -18.65 5.91 2.44
N PRO A 196 -18.48 6.28 1.15
CA PRO A 196 -17.31 5.89 0.39
C PRO A 196 -16.07 6.66 0.82
N GLU A 197 -14.97 5.95 0.92
CA GLU A 197 -13.64 6.49 1.20
C GLU A 197 -12.68 6.30 0.01
N GLY A 198 -13.22 6.24 -1.19
CA GLY A 198 -12.47 6.07 -2.43
C GLY A 198 -13.29 6.46 -3.64
N ILE A 199 -12.60 6.71 -4.74
CA ILE A 199 -13.18 7.12 -6.02
C ILE A 199 -12.98 6.06 -7.09
N VAL A 200 -13.74 6.17 -8.18
CA VAL A 200 -13.50 5.48 -9.44
C VAL A 200 -12.86 6.48 -10.41
N ALA A 201 -11.80 6.07 -11.07
CA ALA A 201 -11.02 6.88 -11.97
C ALA A 201 -10.58 6.08 -13.20
N ARG A 202 -9.92 6.73 -14.13
CA ARG A 202 -9.18 6.10 -15.22
C ARG A 202 -7.73 6.57 -15.19
N VAL A 203 -6.82 5.68 -15.54
CA VAL A 203 -5.38 5.98 -15.67
C VAL A 203 -4.93 5.72 -17.09
N PRO A 204 -3.95 6.47 -17.62
CA PRO A 204 -3.39 6.19 -18.94
C PRO A 204 -2.89 4.76 -19.03
N PHE A 205 -3.12 4.13 -20.18
CA PHE A 205 -2.53 2.82 -20.51
C PHE A 205 -1.02 2.96 -20.66
N LYS A 206 -0.27 2.04 -20.05
CA LYS A 206 1.19 2.11 -19.92
C LYS A 206 1.96 0.98 -20.62
N GLY A 207 1.27 0.04 -21.29
CA GLY A 207 1.91 -1.15 -21.84
C GLY A 207 2.12 -2.26 -20.81
N MET A 208 3.15 -3.05 -21.01
CA MET A 208 3.45 -4.23 -20.18
C MET A 208 3.96 -3.85 -18.79
N LEU A 209 3.57 -4.62 -17.77
CA LEU A 209 4.06 -4.46 -16.40
C LEU A 209 5.59 -4.56 -16.32
N SER A 210 6.17 -5.47 -17.09
CA SER A 210 7.62 -5.69 -17.12
C SER A 210 8.42 -4.43 -17.49
N GLU A 211 7.92 -3.61 -18.43
CA GLU A 211 8.54 -2.35 -18.83
C GLU A 211 8.49 -1.33 -17.68
N THR A 212 7.33 -1.23 -17.03
CA THR A 212 7.16 -0.36 -15.85
C THR A 212 8.09 -0.78 -14.71
N VAL A 213 8.16 -2.08 -14.40
CA VAL A 213 9.03 -2.61 -13.34
C VAL A 213 10.50 -2.37 -13.67
N PHE A 214 10.91 -2.59 -14.92
CA PHE A 214 12.30 -2.34 -15.35
C PHE A 214 12.73 -0.90 -15.05
N GLN A 215 11.88 0.07 -15.38
CA GLN A 215 12.17 1.50 -15.15
C GLN A 215 12.19 1.81 -13.64
N LEU A 216 11.23 1.32 -12.86
CA LEU A 216 11.19 1.55 -11.42
C LEU A 216 12.44 0.98 -10.72
N VAL A 217 12.86 -0.23 -11.10
CA VAL A 217 14.10 -0.85 -10.59
C VAL A 217 15.32 -0.04 -11.01
N GLY A 218 15.34 0.49 -12.24
CA GLY A 218 16.39 1.41 -12.70
C GLY A 218 16.52 2.64 -11.80
N GLY A 219 15.39 3.27 -11.45
CA GLY A 219 15.35 4.41 -10.53
C GLY A 219 15.79 4.05 -9.11
N ILE A 220 15.42 2.86 -8.61
CA ILE A 220 15.89 2.38 -7.30
C ILE A 220 17.41 2.20 -7.31
N ARG A 221 17.97 1.55 -8.32
CA ARG A 221 19.41 1.37 -8.48
C ARG A 221 20.17 2.70 -8.55
N ALA A 222 19.63 3.68 -9.27
CA ALA A 222 20.19 5.02 -9.31
C ALA A 222 20.20 5.68 -7.92
N GLY A 223 19.08 5.63 -7.19
CA GLY A 223 18.99 6.16 -5.84
C GLY A 223 19.96 5.48 -4.87
N MET A 224 20.08 4.15 -4.92
CA MET A 224 21.07 3.40 -4.15
C MET A 224 22.51 3.82 -4.50
N GLY A 225 22.79 4.01 -5.79
CA GLY A 225 24.11 4.50 -6.26
C GLY A 225 24.45 5.87 -5.69
N TYR A 226 23.54 6.83 -5.73
CA TYR A 226 23.74 8.16 -5.13
C TYR A 226 23.95 8.12 -3.61
N CYS A 227 23.30 7.18 -2.92
CA CYS A 227 23.48 7.00 -1.48
C CYS A 227 24.68 6.12 -1.10
N GLY A 228 25.43 5.56 -2.05
CA GLY A 228 26.49 4.60 -1.80
C GLY A 228 26.01 3.29 -1.15
N ALA A 229 24.74 2.95 -1.32
CA ALA A 229 24.11 1.79 -0.71
C ALA A 229 24.26 0.56 -1.64
N ARG A 230 24.95 -0.48 -1.15
CA ARG A 230 25.15 -1.75 -1.87
C ARG A 230 23.91 -2.65 -1.89
N ASP A 231 23.03 -2.50 -0.91
CA ASP A 231 21.81 -3.26 -0.69
C ASP A 231 20.74 -2.39 0.00
N ILE A 232 19.53 -2.93 0.18
CA ILE A 232 18.41 -2.21 0.83
C ILE A 232 18.71 -1.91 2.29
N GLU A 233 19.40 -2.80 3.00
CA GLU A 233 19.79 -2.56 4.41
C GLU A 233 20.76 -1.38 4.54
N ALA A 234 21.74 -1.26 3.64
CA ALA A 234 22.61 -0.11 3.58
C ALA A 234 21.84 1.18 3.21
N LEU A 235 20.82 1.08 2.33
CA LEU A 235 19.97 2.23 1.96
C LEU A 235 19.19 2.78 3.17
N LYS A 236 18.80 1.95 4.14
CA LYS A 236 18.15 2.37 5.39
C LYS A 236 19.01 3.26 6.29
N GLN A 237 20.30 3.43 5.97
CA GLN A 237 21.20 4.38 6.65
C GLN A 237 21.23 5.75 5.99
N ALA A 238 20.54 5.94 4.85
CA ALA A 238 20.46 7.22 4.17
C ALA A 238 19.80 8.30 5.05
N GLN A 239 20.30 9.51 4.94
CA GLN A 239 19.80 10.64 5.72
C GLN A 239 18.66 11.35 4.99
N PHE A 240 17.71 11.85 5.76
CA PHE A 240 16.60 12.65 5.27
C PHE A 240 16.70 14.08 5.74
N ILE A 241 16.34 15.01 4.86
CA ILE A 241 16.11 16.41 5.22
C ILE A 241 14.63 16.74 4.96
N ARG A 242 14.08 17.62 5.79
CA ARG A 242 12.76 18.20 5.54
C ARG A 242 12.90 19.33 4.53
N ILE A 243 12.09 19.30 3.49
CA ILE A 243 12.01 20.37 2.49
C ILE A 243 10.67 21.12 2.62
N THR A 244 10.65 22.35 2.09
CA THR A 244 9.47 23.20 1.97
C THR A 244 8.79 23.02 0.62
N SER A 245 7.69 23.74 0.38
CA SER A 245 7.04 23.78 -0.95
C SER A 245 8.00 24.31 -2.03
N SER A 246 8.89 25.27 -1.69
CA SER A 246 9.91 25.76 -2.61
C SER A 246 10.94 24.70 -2.95
N GLY A 247 11.42 23.92 -1.97
CA GLY A 247 12.31 22.78 -2.21
C GLY A 247 11.63 21.65 -3.02
N MET A 248 10.31 21.48 -2.89
CA MET A 248 9.56 20.56 -3.72
C MET A 248 9.51 21.04 -5.18
N GLN A 249 9.31 22.34 -5.43
CA GLN A 249 9.34 22.91 -6.77
C GLN A 249 10.72 22.78 -7.41
N GLU A 250 11.80 23.09 -6.67
CA GLU A 250 13.19 22.89 -7.10
C GLU A 250 13.49 21.43 -7.46
N SER A 251 12.86 20.47 -6.78
CA SER A 251 13.07 19.03 -7.02
C SER A 251 12.40 18.50 -8.29
N HIS A 252 11.65 19.31 -9.01
CA HIS A 252 11.00 18.97 -10.29
C HIS A 252 11.52 19.87 -11.40
N PRO A 253 11.42 19.46 -12.68
CA PRO A 253 11.69 20.38 -13.78
C PRO A 253 10.87 21.67 -13.61
N HIS A 254 11.53 22.81 -13.63
CA HIS A 254 10.91 24.13 -13.43
C HIS A 254 11.50 25.15 -14.40
N ASP A 255 10.76 26.23 -14.67
CA ASP A 255 11.14 27.32 -15.55
C ASP A 255 11.45 26.87 -17.02
N VAL A 256 10.91 25.74 -17.43
CA VAL A 256 11.05 25.17 -18.78
C VAL A 256 9.72 24.64 -19.31
N ALA A 257 9.54 24.64 -20.62
CA ALA A 257 8.46 23.93 -21.29
C ALA A 257 8.92 22.49 -21.61
N ILE A 258 8.29 21.49 -21.01
CA ILE A 258 8.61 20.09 -21.29
C ILE A 258 8.11 19.77 -22.72
N THR A 259 9.00 19.36 -23.61
CA THR A 259 8.68 18.95 -24.97
C THR A 259 8.68 17.43 -25.17
N SER A 260 9.34 16.70 -24.26
CA SER A 260 9.34 15.23 -24.22
C SER A 260 9.48 14.79 -22.76
N GLU A 261 8.52 14.01 -22.30
CA GLU A 261 8.55 13.44 -20.94
C GLU A 261 9.40 12.17 -20.91
N ALA A 262 10.09 11.95 -19.79
CA ALA A 262 10.68 10.65 -19.50
C ALA A 262 9.57 9.63 -19.20
N PRO A 263 9.77 8.31 -19.42
CA PRO A 263 8.73 7.28 -19.27
C PRO A 263 8.03 7.24 -17.92
N HIS A 264 8.60 7.85 -16.88
CA HIS A 264 8.08 7.85 -15.51
C HIS A 264 8.03 9.23 -14.87
N TYR A 265 8.00 10.25 -15.67
CA TYR A 265 7.84 11.62 -15.22
C TYR A 265 6.42 12.15 -15.53
#